data_9b409d8323cc6e3dc0de40c09244d88f
#
_entry.id   9b409d8323cc6e3dc0de40c09244d88f
#
_cell.length_a   1.000
_cell.length_b   1.000
_cell.length_c   1.000
_cell.angle_alpha   90.00
_cell.angle_beta   90.00
_cell.angle_gamma   90.00
#
_symmetry.space_group_name_H-M   'P 1'
#
loop_
_entity.id
_entity.type
_entity.pdbx_description
1 polymer ?
#
loop_
_entity_poly.entity_id
_entity_poly.type
_entity_poly.pdbx_seq_one_letter_code
_entity_poly.pdbx_strand_id
1 'polypeptide(L)'
;MTGVQTCALPICLVTLGGNGTHKTANLLSEEGLNIIGLPKTIDNDIYGTDFTFGFHTAVDIATDVIDRIHTTAASHGRCMVIEIMGNKAGWLTLYAGLAGGADVLVLPEIPYDIEKIAEAVEKRARSKKAFSIIAVAEGAMDRKEAKMKRKERENYRLETGFTNISTRMAKELSALVGVEARAVIPGHMQRGGSPSAYDRVLSTQFGVHAATLIRDKTYGYTVALQGNQVVHNKLSDVAGIPKLVSPDDQMVDLARHMGITFGD
;
A
#
# COMPACT_ATOMS: atom_id res chain seq x y z
N MET A 1 -35.94 7.65 40.30
CA MET A 1 -35.43 8.55 39.23
C MET A 1 -35.17 7.68 37.99
N THR A 2 -36.12 7.68 37.09
CA THR A 2 -36.00 6.96 35.81
C THR A 2 -35.21 7.84 34.85
N GLY A 3 -33.95 7.50 34.65
CA GLY A 3 -33.15 8.12 33.60
C GLY A 3 -33.73 7.79 32.22
N VAL A 4 -34.42 8.73 31.61
CA VAL A 4 -34.78 8.69 30.23
C VAL A 4 -33.45 8.77 29.44
N GLN A 5 -32.95 7.64 29.02
CA GLN A 5 -31.93 7.62 27.93
C GLN A 5 -32.64 8.11 26.67
N THR A 6 -32.53 9.39 26.39
CA THR A 6 -32.81 9.89 25.06
C THR A 6 -31.74 9.31 24.14
N CYS A 7 -32.02 8.21 23.44
CA CYS A 7 -31.27 7.80 22.26
C CYS A 7 -31.43 8.90 21.19
N ALA A 8 -30.55 9.89 21.24
CA ALA A 8 -30.43 10.83 20.14
C ALA A 8 -29.86 10.01 18.97
N LEU A 9 -30.70 9.71 18.00
CA LEU A 9 -30.24 9.13 16.73
C LEU A 9 -29.27 10.13 16.10
N PRO A 10 -28.07 9.69 15.68
CA PRO A 10 -27.12 10.59 15.05
C PRO A 10 -27.75 11.16 13.77
N ILE A 11 -27.59 12.46 13.55
CA ILE A 11 -28.08 13.15 12.34
C ILE A 11 -27.37 12.58 11.10
N CYS A 12 -26.10 12.23 11.24
CA CYS A 12 -25.26 11.66 10.21
C CYS A 12 -24.16 10.80 10.86
N LEU A 13 -23.79 9.72 10.22
CA LEU A 13 -22.62 8.92 10.57
C LEU A 13 -21.47 9.25 9.60
N VAL A 14 -20.36 9.73 10.12
CA VAL A 14 -19.13 9.93 9.36
C VAL A 14 -18.21 8.74 9.59
N THR A 15 -17.88 8.01 8.53
CA THR A 15 -17.03 6.83 8.59
C THR A 15 -15.62 7.15 8.10
N LEU A 16 -14.60 6.79 8.86
CA LEU A 16 -13.19 6.96 8.51
C LEU A 16 -12.54 5.59 8.36
N GLY A 17 -12.09 5.24 7.16
CA GLY A 17 -11.45 3.94 6.98
C GLY A 17 -11.12 3.58 5.54
N GLY A 18 -10.67 2.34 5.35
CA GLY A 18 -10.31 1.76 4.05
C GLY A 18 -11.51 1.13 3.32
N ASN A 19 -11.22 0.26 2.35
CA ASN A 19 -12.22 -0.39 1.49
C ASN A 19 -13.30 -1.16 2.27
N GLY A 20 -12.94 -1.85 3.35
CA GLY A 20 -13.92 -2.56 4.18
C GLY A 20 -14.92 -1.60 4.83
N THR A 21 -14.45 -0.47 5.35
CA THR A 21 -15.29 0.57 5.93
C THR A 21 -16.22 1.20 4.89
N HIS A 22 -15.72 1.47 3.67
CA HIS A 22 -16.54 2.02 2.59
C HIS A 22 -17.64 1.06 2.15
N LYS A 23 -17.37 -0.25 2.12
CA LYS A 23 -18.41 -1.28 1.88
C LYS A 23 -19.52 -1.23 2.92
N THR A 24 -19.15 -1.21 4.20
CA THR A 24 -20.13 -1.10 5.28
C THR A 24 -20.88 0.22 5.23
N ALA A 25 -20.19 1.33 4.94
CA ALA A 25 -20.80 2.65 4.78
C ALA A 25 -21.84 2.67 3.65
N ASN A 26 -21.54 2.01 2.52
CA ASN A 26 -22.48 1.91 1.41
C ASN A 26 -23.73 1.10 1.79
N LEU A 27 -23.56 -0.06 2.44
CA LEU A 27 -24.68 -0.88 2.91
C LEU A 27 -25.60 -0.10 3.86
N LEU A 28 -25.02 0.61 4.82
CA LEU A 28 -25.77 1.44 5.75
C LEU A 28 -26.50 2.61 5.04
N SER A 29 -25.89 3.17 4.00
CA SER A 29 -26.51 4.20 3.16
C SER A 29 -27.69 3.64 2.36
N GLU A 30 -27.58 2.42 1.84
CA GLU A 30 -28.69 1.71 1.15
C GLU A 30 -29.85 1.38 2.11
N GLU A 31 -29.57 1.17 3.40
CA GLU A 31 -30.59 1.03 4.46
C GLU A 31 -31.24 2.36 4.86
N GLY A 32 -30.85 3.48 4.26
CA GLY A 32 -31.43 4.79 4.48
C GLY A 32 -30.76 5.63 5.56
N LEU A 33 -29.60 5.23 6.07
CA LEU A 33 -28.85 6.05 7.00
C LEU A 33 -28.11 7.19 6.30
N ASN A 34 -28.01 8.33 6.97
CA ASN A 34 -27.22 9.47 6.49
C ASN A 34 -25.73 9.20 6.71
N ILE A 35 -25.01 8.82 5.66
CA ILE A 35 -23.59 8.40 5.73
C ILE A 35 -22.72 9.34 4.91
N ILE A 36 -21.53 9.67 5.44
CA ILE A 36 -20.43 10.29 4.71
C ILE A 36 -19.17 9.48 4.98
N GLY A 37 -18.47 9.06 3.92
CA GLY A 37 -17.21 8.35 3.97
C GLY A 37 -16.01 9.29 3.89
N LEU A 38 -14.93 8.95 4.62
CA LEU A 38 -13.63 9.60 4.53
C LEU A 38 -12.56 8.52 4.32
N PRO A 39 -11.73 8.64 3.25
CA PRO A 39 -10.78 7.60 2.87
C PRO A 39 -9.52 7.64 3.74
N LYS A 40 -9.53 6.92 4.85
CA LYS A 40 -8.41 6.79 5.80
C LYS A 40 -7.76 5.42 5.69
N THR A 41 -6.66 5.33 4.96
CA THR A 41 -5.85 4.10 4.86
C THR A 41 -4.44 4.44 4.40
N ILE A 42 -3.46 3.60 4.78
CA ILE A 42 -2.09 3.69 4.28
C ILE A 42 -1.92 3.02 2.92
N ASP A 43 -2.87 2.19 2.50
CA ASP A 43 -2.75 1.34 1.31
C ASP A 43 -3.04 2.11 0.00
N ASN A 44 -3.66 3.29 0.09
CA ASN A 44 -4.08 4.13 -1.05
C ASN A 44 -4.91 3.36 -2.09
N ASP A 45 -5.71 2.39 -1.63
CA ASP A 45 -6.42 1.41 -2.45
C ASP A 45 -7.91 1.75 -2.68
N ILE A 46 -8.37 2.97 -2.36
CA ILE A 46 -9.75 3.40 -2.53
C ILE A 46 -9.93 4.03 -3.90
N TYR A 47 -10.85 3.46 -4.68
CA TYR A 47 -11.19 3.96 -6.00
C TYR A 47 -11.81 5.37 -5.95
N GLY A 48 -11.51 6.18 -6.97
CA GLY A 48 -12.09 7.52 -7.12
C GLY A 48 -11.42 8.64 -6.32
N THR A 49 -10.35 8.34 -5.58
CA THR A 49 -9.50 9.36 -4.96
C THR A 49 -8.03 9.15 -5.34
N ASP A 50 -7.29 10.22 -5.59
CA ASP A 50 -5.88 10.16 -5.90
C ASP A 50 -5.08 9.72 -4.69
N PHE A 51 -5.37 10.29 -3.51
CA PHE A 51 -4.70 9.95 -2.26
C PHE A 51 -5.69 9.77 -1.12
N THR A 52 -5.35 8.82 -0.24
CA THR A 52 -6.01 8.60 1.04
C THR A 52 -5.15 9.22 2.15
N PHE A 53 -5.75 9.81 3.17
CA PHE A 53 -4.95 10.34 4.26
C PHE A 53 -4.42 9.21 5.17
N GLY A 54 -3.15 9.32 5.51
CA GLY A 54 -2.32 8.29 6.12
C GLY A 54 -1.32 7.64 5.16
N PHE A 55 -1.55 7.72 3.85
CA PHE A 55 -0.66 7.14 2.85
C PHE A 55 0.72 7.80 2.83
N HIS A 56 0.80 9.13 2.74
CA HIS A 56 2.08 9.84 2.69
C HIS A 56 2.90 9.67 3.98
N THR A 57 2.23 9.64 5.14
CA THR A 57 2.89 9.32 6.41
C THR A 57 3.53 7.93 6.38
N ALA A 58 2.83 6.94 5.84
CA ALA A 58 3.37 5.59 5.72
C ALA A 58 4.49 5.50 4.67
N VAL A 59 4.41 6.28 3.58
CA VAL A 59 5.52 6.42 2.61
C VAL A 59 6.76 6.97 3.29
N ASP A 60 6.64 8.04 4.08
CA ASP A 60 7.77 8.65 4.82
C ASP A 60 8.42 7.63 5.76
N ILE A 61 7.61 6.87 6.51
CA ILE A 61 8.11 5.85 7.45
C ILE A 61 8.81 4.70 6.71
N ALA A 62 8.21 4.22 5.62
CA ALA A 62 8.79 3.14 4.83
C ALA A 62 10.09 3.58 4.14
N THR A 63 10.15 4.83 3.67
CA THR A 63 11.36 5.44 3.10
C THR A 63 12.47 5.56 4.15
N ASP A 64 12.15 6.02 5.38
CA ASP A 64 13.13 6.09 6.48
C ASP A 64 13.72 4.69 6.80
N VAL A 65 12.90 3.65 6.75
CA VAL A 65 13.40 2.26 6.91
C VAL A 65 14.36 1.90 5.78
N ILE A 66 14.04 2.20 4.53
CA ILE A 66 14.91 1.92 3.38
C ILE A 66 16.23 2.66 3.53
N ASP A 67 16.20 3.95 3.87
CA ASP A 67 17.39 4.79 4.07
C ASP A 67 18.32 4.23 5.15
N ARG A 68 17.75 3.79 6.28
CA ARG A 68 18.53 3.17 7.36
C ARG A 68 19.19 1.87 6.93
N ILE A 69 18.55 1.10 6.06
CA ILE A 69 19.07 -0.16 5.55
C ILE A 69 20.16 0.05 4.51
N HIS A 70 20.16 1.14 3.75
CA HIS A 70 21.18 1.44 2.75
C HIS A 70 22.62 1.37 3.33
N THR A 71 22.84 1.98 4.48
CA THR A 71 24.19 2.03 5.08
C THR A 71 24.69 0.66 5.48
N THR A 72 23.84 -0.18 6.09
CA THR A 72 24.23 -1.54 6.48
C THR A 72 24.34 -2.47 5.25
N ALA A 73 23.50 -2.30 4.24
CA ALA A 73 23.60 -3.03 2.98
C ALA A 73 24.93 -2.75 2.28
N ALA A 74 25.33 -1.49 2.20
CA ALA A 74 26.57 -1.05 1.58
C ALA A 74 27.81 -1.57 2.34
N SER A 75 27.82 -1.50 3.67
CA SER A 75 28.98 -1.92 4.48
C SER A 75 29.23 -3.43 4.45
N HIS A 76 28.20 -4.25 4.23
CA HIS A 76 28.30 -5.72 4.24
C HIS A 76 28.19 -6.34 2.83
N GLY A 77 27.97 -5.57 1.78
CA GLY A 77 27.82 -6.09 0.43
C GLY A 77 26.63 -7.05 0.26
N ARG A 78 25.49 -6.76 0.91
CA ARG A 78 24.32 -7.65 0.98
C ARG A 78 23.20 -7.22 0.06
N CYS A 79 22.35 -8.18 -0.31
CA CYS A 79 21.04 -7.92 -0.87
C CYS A 79 20.00 -7.81 0.27
N MET A 80 19.34 -6.67 0.40
CA MET A 80 18.35 -6.44 1.46
C MET A 80 16.94 -6.45 0.84
N VAL A 81 16.08 -7.34 1.33
CA VAL A 81 14.69 -7.49 0.89
C VAL A 81 13.78 -6.90 1.96
N ILE A 82 13.21 -5.75 1.69
CA ILE A 82 12.43 -4.96 2.65
C ILE A 82 10.94 -5.15 2.35
N GLU A 83 10.19 -5.71 3.32
CA GLU A 83 8.76 -5.95 3.16
C GLU A 83 7.95 -4.71 3.50
N ILE A 84 7.19 -4.23 2.52
CA ILE A 84 6.36 -3.04 2.64
C ILE A 84 4.90 -3.47 2.70
N MET A 85 4.13 -2.85 3.61
CA MET A 85 2.68 -3.04 3.71
C MET A 85 1.96 -2.51 2.47
N GLY A 86 0.66 -2.69 2.39
CA GLY A 86 -0.18 -2.24 1.27
C GLY A 86 -1.26 -3.25 0.89
N ASN A 87 -1.36 -4.36 1.64
CA ASN A 87 -2.33 -5.44 1.43
C ASN A 87 -2.26 -5.98 -0.01
N LYS A 88 -3.22 -5.59 -0.87
CA LYS A 88 -3.31 -6.06 -2.27
C LYS A 88 -2.90 -5.01 -3.29
N ALA A 89 -2.53 -3.81 -2.83
CA ALA A 89 -2.15 -2.69 -3.67
C ALA A 89 -0.69 -2.32 -3.47
N GLY A 90 0.03 -2.17 -4.56
CA GLY A 90 1.47 -1.89 -4.58
C GLY A 90 1.85 -0.43 -4.38
N TRP A 91 0.89 0.48 -4.16
CA TRP A 91 1.14 1.92 -4.09
C TRP A 91 2.20 2.30 -3.06
N LEU A 92 2.09 1.77 -1.83
CA LEU A 92 3.03 2.10 -0.77
C LEU A 92 4.45 1.63 -1.12
N THR A 93 4.59 0.42 -1.66
CA THR A 93 5.86 -0.14 -2.10
C THR A 93 6.45 0.66 -3.27
N LEU A 94 5.63 1.05 -4.24
CA LEU A 94 6.05 1.84 -5.40
C LEU A 94 6.61 3.19 -4.97
N TYR A 95 5.86 3.93 -4.15
CA TYR A 95 6.28 5.27 -3.72
C TYR A 95 7.48 5.23 -2.77
N ALA A 96 7.44 4.39 -1.74
CA ALA A 96 8.55 4.29 -0.78
C ALA A 96 9.82 3.72 -1.42
N GLY A 97 9.69 2.75 -2.32
CA GLY A 97 10.83 2.17 -3.01
C GLY A 97 11.47 3.13 -4.00
N LEU A 98 10.68 3.93 -4.73
CA LEU A 98 11.21 5.01 -5.57
C LEU A 98 11.91 6.09 -4.73
N ALA A 99 11.26 6.55 -3.66
CA ALA A 99 11.80 7.59 -2.79
C ALA A 99 13.08 7.13 -2.08
N GLY A 100 13.13 5.89 -1.60
CA GLY A 100 14.27 5.29 -0.91
C GLY A 100 15.34 4.72 -1.85
N GLY A 101 15.21 4.84 -3.17
CA GLY A 101 16.23 4.40 -4.13
C GLY A 101 16.39 2.88 -4.20
N ALA A 102 15.29 2.12 -4.12
CA ALA A 102 15.32 0.67 -4.32
C ALA A 102 15.74 0.32 -5.75
N ASP A 103 16.44 -0.79 -5.90
CA ASP A 103 16.93 -1.31 -7.18
C ASP A 103 15.92 -2.22 -7.87
N VAL A 104 15.06 -2.84 -7.06
CA VAL A 104 13.99 -3.74 -7.50
C VAL A 104 12.73 -3.39 -6.72
N LEU A 105 11.59 -3.30 -7.42
CA LEU A 105 10.27 -3.14 -6.85
C LEU A 105 9.42 -4.36 -7.19
N VAL A 106 8.79 -4.96 -6.18
CA VAL A 106 7.94 -6.14 -6.40
C VAL A 106 6.53 -5.86 -5.89
N LEU A 107 5.59 -5.78 -6.84
CA LEU A 107 4.21 -5.36 -6.59
C LEU A 107 3.23 -6.53 -6.71
N PRO A 108 2.09 -6.49 -6.01
CA PRO A 108 1.05 -7.53 -6.16
C PRO A 108 0.46 -7.61 -7.56
N GLU A 109 0.43 -6.47 -8.26
CA GLU A 109 -0.18 -6.32 -9.58
C GLU A 109 0.71 -6.79 -10.73
N ILE A 110 2.03 -6.93 -10.47
CA ILE A 110 3.03 -7.37 -11.45
C ILE A 110 3.67 -8.65 -10.92
N PRO A 111 3.19 -9.83 -11.33
CA PRO A 111 3.73 -11.11 -10.85
C PRO A 111 5.20 -11.29 -11.22
N TYR A 112 6.03 -11.50 -10.21
CA TYR A 112 7.47 -11.58 -10.39
C TYR A 112 7.96 -12.99 -10.78
N ASP A 113 9.15 -13.00 -11.37
CA ASP A 113 9.99 -14.15 -11.60
C ASP A 113 11.28 -13.98 -10.79
N ILE A 114 11.54 -14.90 -9.86
CA ILE A 114 12.71 -14.80 -8.97
C ILE A 114 14.03 -14.85 -9.73
N GLU A 115 14.09 -15.56 -10.85
CA GLU A 115 15.27 -15.66 -11.69
C GLU A 115 15.63 -14.32 -12.33
N LYS A 116 14.64 -13.56 -12.78
CA LYS A 116 14.85 -12.20 -13.31
C LYS A 116 15.31 -11.20 -12.24
N ILE A 117 14.81 -11.35 -11.01
CA ILE A 117 15.31 -10.56 -9.89
C ILE A 117 16.76 -10.94 -9.58
N ALA A 118 17.08 -12.22 -9.59
CA ALA A 118 18.44 -12.72 -9.40
C ALA A 118 19.41 -12.17 -10.46
N GLU A 119 19.02 -12.18 -11.74
CA GLU A 119 19.79 -11.58 -12.82
C GLU A 119 20.07 -10.08 -12.60
N ALA A 120 19.07 -9.33 -12.13
CA ALA A 120 19.24 -7.91 -11.82
C ALA A 120 20.24 -7.68 -10.67
N VAL A 121 20.16 -8.48 -9.60
CA VAL A 121 21.10 -8.43 -8.47
C VAL A 121 22.52 -8.78 -8.93
N GLU A 122 22.71 -9.84 -9.72
CA GLU A 122 24.02 -10.21 -10.27
C GLU A 122 24.59 -9.14 -11.21
N LYS A 123 23.77 -8.56 -12.09
CA LYS A 123 24.19 -7.47 -12.98
C LYS A 123 24.74 -6.29 -12.19
N ARG A 124 24.09 -5.96 -11.05
CA ARG A 124 24.57 -4.89 -10.15
C ARG A 124 25.90 -5.27 -9.50
N ALA A 125 26.02 -6.46 -8.97
CA ALA A 125 27.26 -6.95 -8.35
C ALA A 125 28.44 -6.89 -9.34
N ARG A 126 28.24 -7.29 -10.59
CA ARG A 126 29.24 -7.21 -11.67
C ARG A 126 29.62 -5.76 -12.01
N SER A 127 28.71 -4.80 -11.86
CA SER A 127 28.98 -3.38 -12.10
C SER A 127 29.66 -2.65 -10.92
N LYS A 128 30.25 -3.40 -9.97
CA LYS A 128 30.93 -2.91 -8.75
C LYS A 128 29.98 -2.16 -7.78
N LYS A 129 28.68 -2.32 -7.91
CA LYS A 129 27.71 -1.88 -6.92
C LYS A 129 27.57 -2.97 -5.88
N ALA A 130 28.16 -2.76 -4.72
CA ALA A 130 28.40 -3.80 -3.70
C ALA A 130 27.13 -4.35 -3.04
N PHE A 131 25.96 -3.74 -3.22
CA PHE A 131 24.71 -4.13 -2.55
C PHE A 131 23.50 -3.91 -3.44
N SER A 132 22.38 -4.50 -3.05
CA SER A 132 21.06 -4.28 -3.70
C SER A 132 19.96 -4.09 -2.66
N ILE A 133 19.03 -3.19 -2.94
CA ILE A 133 17.82 -2.96 -2.15
C ILE A 133 16.62 -3.40 -2.97
N ILE A 134 15.84 -4.32 -2.42
CA ILE A 134 14.58 -4.81 -2.99
C ILE A 134 13.45 -4.37 -2.07
N ALA A 135 12.53 -3.57 -2.55
CA ALA A 135 11.28 -3.28 -1.85
C ALA A 135 10.19 -4.22 -2.38
N VAL A 136 9.65 -5.05 -1.51
CA VAL A 136 8.64 -6.05 -1.87
C VAL A 136 7.34 -5.80 -1.10
N ALA A 137 6.22 -5.69 -1.80
CA ALA A 137 4.91 -5.58 -1.17
C ALA A 137 4.52 -6.90 -0.47
N GLU A 138 3.92 -6.81 0.72
CA GLU A 138 3.45 -7.98 1.48
C GLU A 138 2.48 -8.89 0.69
N GLY A 139 1.74 -8.29 -0.26
CA GLY A 139 0.81 -8.97 -1.14
C GLY A 139 1.40 -9.48 -2.45
N ALA A 140 2.70 -9.33 -2.68
CA ALA A 140 3.35 -9.75 -3.92
C ALA A 140 3.22 -11.26 -4.17
N MET A 141 3.21 -11.63 -5.45
CA MET A 141 2.99 -13.00 -5.91
C MET A 141 4.00 -13.32 -7.02
N ASP A 142 4.53 -14.55 -7.00
CA ASP A 142 5.24 -15.06 -8.16
C ASP A 142 4.27 -15.44 -9.29
N ARG A 143 4.80 -15.73 -10.47
CA ARG A 143 3.99 -16.11 -11.64
C ARG A 143 3.14 -17.38 -11.42
N LYS A 144 3.57 -18.30 -10.55
CA LYS A 144 2.82 -19.52 -10.19
C LYS A 144 1.66 -19.16 -9.27
N GLU A 145 1.91 -18.40 -8.22
CA GLU A 145 0.90 -17.96 -7.25
C GLU A 145 -0.18 -17.08 -7.89
N ALA A 146 0.20 -16.26 -8.89
CA ALA A 146 -0.74 -15.39 -9.61
C ALA A 146 -1.80 -16.16 -10.40
N LYS A 147 -1.52 -17.41 -10.79
CA LYS A 147 -2.47 -18.30 -11.49
C LYS A 147 -3.40 -19.06 -10.54
N MET A 148 -3.11 -19.04 -9.24
CA MET A 148 -3.88 -19.75 -8.22
C MET A 148 -5.07 -18.92 -7.74
N LYS A 149 -6.18 -19.60 -7.44
CA LYS A 149 -7.27 -18.99 -6.69
C LYS A 149 -6.81 -18.69 -5.25
N ARG A 150 -7.44 -17.71 -4.61
CA ARG A 150 -7.05 -17.25 -3.26
C ARG A 150 -6.86 -18.39 -2.26
N LYS A 151 -7.84 -19.29 -2.14
CA LYS A 151 -7.79 -20.43 -1.18
C LYS A 151 -6.66 -21.42 -1.51
N GLU A 152 -6.45 -21.68 -2.79
CA GLU A 152 -5.37 -22.55 -3.27
C GLU A 152 -3.99 -21.96 -2.93
N ARG A 153 -3.81 -20.67 -3.15
CA ARG A 153 -2.58 -19.94 -2.79
C ARG A 153 -2.34 -19.91 -1.28
N GLU A 154 -3.37 -19.69 -0.49
CA GLU A 154 -3.27 -19.74 0.98
C GLU A 154 -2.80 -21.13 1.45
N ASN A 155 -3.37 -22.21 0.91
CA ASN A 155 -2.94 -23.58 1.20
C ASN A 155 -1.50 -23.84 0.73
N TYR A 156 -1.16 -23.45 -0.49
CA TYR A 156 0.20 -23.58 -1.03
C TYR A 156 1.24 -22.88 -0.14
N ARG A 157 0.93 -21.69 0.36
CA ARG A 157 1.79 -20.97 1.28
C ARG A 157 1.95 -21.70 2.63
N LEU A 158 0.89 -22.27 3.16
CA LEU A 158 0.94 -23.08 4.40
C LEU A 158 1.78 -24.34 4.21
N GLU A 159 1.56 -25.09 3.13
CA GLU A 159 2.28 -26.33 2.83
C GLU A 159 3.78 -26.11 2.61
N THR A 160 4.16 -24.96 2.03
CA THR A 160 5.56 -24.59 1.79
C THR A 160 6.24 -23.94 2.99
N GLY A 161 5.56 -23.81 4.13
CA GLY A 161 6.10 -23.20 5.35
C GLY A 161 6.36 -21.70 5.24
N PHE A 162 5.56 -21.04 4.43
CA PHE A 162 5.71 -19.63 4.07
C PHE A 162 5.18 -18.72 5.18
N THR A 163 6.02 -17.89 5.77
CA THR A 163 5.59 -16.90 6.76
C THR A 163 5.37 -15.51 6.15
N ASN A 164 6.27 -15.07 5.29
CA ASN A 164 6.18 -13.79 4.58
C ASN A 164 7.04 -13.79 3.31
N ILE A 165 6.71 -12.88 2.40
CA ILE A 165 7.29 -12.83 1.06
C ILE A 165 8.78 -12.45 1.08
N SER A 166 9.18 -11.52 1.93
CA SER A 166 10.57 -11.06 2.02
C SER A 166 11.52 -12.16 2.50
N THR A 167 11.11 -12.97 3.48
CA THR A 167 11.91 -14.09 3.98
C THR A 167 12.10 -15.17 2.92
N ARG A 168 11.02 -15.50 2.19
CA ARG A 168 11.11 -16.43 1.07
C ARG A 168 12.04 -15.90 -0.01
N MET A 169 11.80 -14.70 -0.48
CA MET A 169 12.60 -14.09 -1.54
C MET A 169 14.08 -14.03 -1.15
N ALA A 170 14.40 -13.64 0.09
CA ALA A 170 15.77 -13.61 0.57
C ALA A 170 16.42 -15.00 0.55
N LYS A 171 15.68 -16.05 0.95
CA LYS A 171 16.17 -17.44 0.93
C LYS A 171 16.41 -17.91 -0.51
N GLU A 172 15.46 -17.68 -1.42
CA GLU A 172 15.56 -18.06 -2.83
C GLU A 172 16.71 -17.32 -3.53
N LEU A 173 16.84 -16.01 -3.32
CA LEU A 173 17.95 -15.23 -3.88
C LEU A 173 19.30 -15.68 -3.35
N SER A 174 19.45 -15.94 -2.06
CA SER A 174 20.72 -16.45 -1.51
C SER A 174 21.14 -17.78 -2.11
N ALA A 175 20.19 -18.60 -2.58
CA ALA A 175 20.48 -19.86 -3.24
C ALA A 175 20.86 -19.68 -4.74
N LEU A 176 20.35 -18.62 -5.39
CA LEU A 176 20.55 -18.37 -6.82
C LEU A 176 21.80 -17.51 -7.10
N VAL A 177 21.98 -16.48 -6.28
CA VAL A 177 23.05 -15.49 -6.51
C VAL A 177 24.11 -15.60 -5.42
N GLY A 178 25.29 -15.89 -5.56
CA GLY A 178 26.33 -16.06 -4.51
C GLY A 178 26.49 -14.86 -3.54
N VAL A 179 25.44 -14.06 -3.31
CA VAL A 179 25.36 -12.90 -2.43
C VAL A 179 24.38 -13.20 -1.29
N GLU A 180 24.78 -12.90 -0.05
CA GLU A 180 23.90 -13.06 1.11
C GLU A 180 22.70 -12.10 1.00
N ALA A 181 21.48 -12.65 0.95
CA ALA A 181 20.24 -11.87 1.00
C ALA A 181 19.61 -11.94 2.40
N ARG A 182 19.11 -10.82 2.90
CA ARG A 182 18.48 -10.68 4.21
C ARG A 182 17.12 -10.00 4.10
N ALA A 183 16.12 -10.54 4.79
CA ALA A 183 14.81 -9.93 4.92
C ALA A 183 14.80 -8.87 6.03
N VAL A 184 14.05 -7.79 5.78
CA VAL A 184 13.73 -6.74 6.76
C VAL A 184 12.22 -6.55 6.75
N ILE A 185 11.59 -6.69 7.91
CA ILE A 185 10.13 -6.65 8.05
C ILE A 185 9.75 -5.58 9.07
N PRO A 186 9.55 -4.33 8.64
CA PRO A 186 9.12 -3.24 9.52
C PRO A 186 7.74 -3.49 10.13
N GLY A 187 6.87 -4.21 9.39
CA GLY A 187 5.53 -4.57 9.84
C GLY A 187 4.70 -3.36 10.25
N HIS A 188 4.02 -3.45 11.40
CA HIS A 188 3.11 -2.42 11.89
C HIS A 188 3.76 -1.08 12.26
N MET A 189 5.09 -0.96 12.29
CA MET A 189 5.76 0.35 12.43
C MET A 189 5.33 1.32 11.32
N GLN A 190 5.03 0.80 10.12
CA GLN A 190 4.53 1.59 8.98
C GLN A 190 3.14 2.20 9.21
N ARG A 191 2.42 1.77 10.26
CA ARG A 191 1.10 2.31 10.67
C ARG A 191 1.21 3.35 11.79
N GLY A 192 2.41 3.61 12.31
CA GLY A 192 2.66 4.47 13.47
C GLY A 192 3.21 5.84 13.09
N GLY A 193 3.81 6.50 14.09
CA GLY A 193 4.48 7.78 13.93
C GLY A 193 3.55 8.99 13.90
N SER A 194 4.16 10.17 13.78
CA SER A 194 3.43 11.44 13.64
C SER A 194 2.99 11.63 12.19
N PRO A 195 1.74 12.06 11.94
CA PRO A 195 1.28 12.35 10.58
C PRO A 195 2.17 13.40 9.89
N SER A 196 2.45 13.18 8.60
CA SER A 196 3.13 14.14 7.76
C SER A 196 2.33 15.44 7.63
N ALA A 197 2.99 16.54 7.27
CA ALA A 197 2.30 17.81 7.01
C ALA A 197 1.24 17.66 5.90
N TYR A 198 1.54 16.86 4.88
CA TYR A 198 0.62 16.59 3.77
C TYR A 198 -0.68 15.92 4.29
N ASP A 199 -0.57 14.84 5.07
CA ASP A 199 -1.75 14.12 5.59
C ASP A 199 -2.56 14.97 6.56
N ARG A 200 -1.92 15.86 7.34
CA ARG A 200 -2.62 16.80 8.22
C ARG A 200 -3.47 17.80 7.43
N VAL A 201 -2.90 18.36 6.37
CA VAL A 201 -3.62 19.31 5.49
C VAL A 201 -4.74 18.59 4.74
N LEU A 202 -4.47 17.44 4.14
CA LEU A 202 -5.45 16.66 3.39
C LEU A 202 -6.63 16.23 4.29
N SER A 203 -6.36 15.71 5.48
CA SER A 203 -7.43 15.32 6.41
C SER A 203 -8.27 16.51 6.87
N THR A 204 -7.66 17.69 7.05
CA THR A 204 -8.38 18.93 7.38
C THR A 204 -9.29 19.35 6.23
N GLN A 205 -8.80 19.33 4.99
CA GLN A 205 -9.60 19.63 3.81
C GLN A 205 -10.79 18.67 3.66
N PHE A 206 -10.55 17.37 3.86
CA PHE A 206 -11.60 16.35 3.80
C PHE A 206 -12.63 16.55 4.89
N GLY A 207 -12.21 16.89 6.12
CA GLY A 207 -13.11 17.18 7.22
C GLY A 207 -14.02 18.40 6.98
N VAL A 208 -13.46 19.47 6.42
CA VAL A 208 -14.23 20.67 6.02
C VAL A 208 -15.25 20.33 4.93
N HIS A 209 -14.84 19.56 3.89
CA HIS A 209 -15.75 19.15 2.83
C HIS A 209 -16.87 18.25 3.35
N ALA A 210 -16.55 17.29 4.24
CA ALA A 210 -17.57 16.46 4.89
C ALA A 210 -18.55 17.28 5.71
N ALA A 211 -18.09 18.29 6.47
CA ALA A 211 -18.97 19.20 7.21
C ALA A 211 -19.90 20.01 6.28
N THR A 212 -19.39 20.41 5.11
CA THR A 212 -20.22 21.06 4.07
C THR A 212 -21.31 20.12 3.57
N LEU A 213 -20.99 18.86 3.26
CA LEU A 213 -21.97 17.87 2.84
C LEU A 213 -23.04 17.61 3.89
N ILE A 214 -22.66 17.59 5.20
CA ILE A 214 -23.62 17.45 6.30
C ILE A 214 -24.56 18.66 6.38
N ARG A 215 -24.02 19.88 6.32
CA ARG A 215 -24.80 21.13 6.32
C ARG A 215 -25.81 21.15 5.18
N ASP A 216 -25.39 20.72 3.99
CA ASP A 216 -26.19 20.74 2.78
C ASP A 216 -27.06 19.47 2.63
N LYS A 217 -27.07 18.59 3.67
CA LYS A 217 -27.82 17.31 3.72
C LYS A 217 -27.55 16.40 2.53
N THR A 218 -26.33 16.42 2.01
CA THR A 218 -25.87 15.60 0.89
C THR A 218 -25.20 14.34 1.43
N TYR A 219 -25.94 13.25 1.56
CA TYR A 219 -25.50 11.99 2.15
C TYR A 219 -25.32 10.89 1.11
N GLY A 220 -24.69 9.78 1.46
CA GLY A 220 -24.39 8.66 0.58
C GLY A 220 -23.13 8.87 -0.25
N TYR A 221 -22.25 9.76 0.18
CA TYR A 221 -21.02 10.12 -0.53
C TYR A 221 -19.77 9.84 0.31
N THR A 222 -18.64 9.67 -0.37
CA THR A 222 -17.31 9.72 0.22
C THR A 222 -16.54 10.90 -0.34
N VAL A 223 -15.80 11.59 0.53
CA VAL A 223 -14.89 12.67 0.11
C VAL A 223 -13.71 12.08 -0.65
N ALA A 224 -13.20 12.80 -1.63
CA ALA A 224 -12.10 12.37 -2.48
C ALA A 224 -11.20 13.54 -2.87
N LEU A 225 -9.96 13.24 -3.25
CA LEU A 225 -9.04 14.16 -3.92
C LEU A 225 -8.96 13.78 -5.41
N GLN A 226 -9.16 14.72 -6.30
CA GLN A 226 -8.94 14.55 -7.75
C GLN A 226 -8.12 15.73 -8.28
N GLY A 227 -6.90 15.45 -8.72
CA GLY A 227 -5.91 16.49 -8.98
C GLY A 227 -5.62 17.30 -7.71
N ASN A 228 -5.90 18.58 -7.74
CA ASN A 228 -5.70 19.47 -6.59
C ASN A 228 -7.03 19.89 -5.92
N GLN A 229 -8.14 19.22 -6.25
CA GLN A 229 -9.47 19.60 -5.77
C GLN A 229 -10.06 18.53 -4.88
N VAL A 230 -10.66 18.96 -3.76
CA VAL A 230 -11.46 18.08 -2.92
C VAL A 230 -12.86 18.02 -3.51
N VAL A 231 -13.27 16.80 -3.83
CA VAL A 231 -14.54 16.46 -4.43
C VAL A 231 -15.25 15.38 -3.60
N HIS A 232 -16.36 14.85 -4.07
CA HIS A 232 -17.01 13.70 -3.47
C HIS A 232 -17.56 12.77 -4.54
N ASN A 233 -17.51 11.46 -4.27
CA ASN A 233 -18.07 10.41 -5.12
C ASN A 233 -19.21 9.72 -4.38
N LYS A 234 -20.21 9.18 -5.10
CA LYS A 234 -21.21 8.32 -4.47
C LYS A 234 -20.54 7.09 -3.88
N LEU A 235 -20.96 6.68 -2.69
CA LEU A 235 -20.45 5.45 -2.07
C LEU A 235 -20.74 4.23 -2.96
N SER A 236 -21.88 4.16 -3.62
CA SER A 236 -22.25 3.10 -4.57
C SER A 236 -21.25 2.92 -5.72
N ASP A 237 -20.57 3.99 -6.14
CA ASP A 237 -19.71 3.99 -7.31
C ASP A 237 -18.25 3.60 -6.96
N VAL A 238 -17.89 3.63 -5.66
CA VAL A 238 -16.51 3.39 -5.22
C VAL A 238 -16.38 2.26 -4.21
N ALA A 239 -17.43 1.95 -3.47
CA ALA A 239 -17.37 0.98 -2.38
C ALA A 239 -17.04 -0.43 -2.89
N GLY A 240 -15.92 -0.96 -2.41
CA GLY A 240 -15.49 -2.32 -2.75
C GLY A 240 -14.75 -2.45 -4.07
N ILE A 241 -14.52 -1.35 -4.78
CA ILE A 241 -13.66 -1.31 -5.97
C ILE A 241 -12.25 -0.94 -5.49
N PRO A 242 -11.26 -1.82 -5.64
CA PRO A 242 -9.89 -1.49 -5.27
C PRO A 242 -9.22 -0.60 -6.34
N LYS A 243 -8.48 0.42 -5.91
CA LYS A 243 -7.55 1.16 -6.76
C LYS A 243 -6.19 0.44 -6.73
N LEU A 244 -5.92 -0.33 -7.76
CA LEU A 244 -4.67 -1.07 -7.94
C LEU A 244 -3.69 -0.29 -8.81
N VAL A 245 -2.39 -0.61 -8.68
CA VAL A 245 -1.35 -0.07 -9.57
C VAL A 245 -1.50 -0.72 -10.93
N SER A 246 -1.72 0.08 -11.98
CA SER A 246 -1.67 -0.45 -13.34
C SER A 246 -0.22 -0.75 -13.73
N PRO A 247 0.06 -1.87 -14.43
CA PRO A 247 1.38 -2.09 -15.02
C PRO A 247 1.82 -0.99 -15.99
N ASP A 248 0.86 -0.25 -16.55
CA ASP A 248 1.06 0.89 -17.45
C ASP A 248 0.96 2.24 -16.72
N ASP A 249 1.02 2.25 -15.37
CA ASP A 249 0.99 3.48 -14.60
C ASP A 249 2.26 4.30 -14.83
N GLN A 250 2.11 5.61 -14.94
CA GLN A 250 3.23 6.54 -15.19
C GLN A 250 4.37 6.39 -14.16
N MET A 251 4.06 6.03 -12.90
CA MET A 251 5.09 5.81 -11.87
C MET A 251 5.82 4.48 -12.06
N VAL A 252 5.16 3.47 -12.62
CA VAL A 252 5.80 2.19 -13.03
C VAL A 252 6.73 2.46 -14.20
N ASP A 253 6.27 3.21 -15.19
CA ASP A 253 7.08 3.59 -16.36
C ASP A 253 8.29 4.43 -15.94
N LEU A 254 8.11 5.40 -15.05
CA LEU A 254 9.20 6.18 -14.46
C LEU A 254 10.26 5.26 -13.80
N ALA A 255 9.83 4.31 -12.98
CA ALA A 255 10.74 3.36 -12.32
C ALA A 255 11.54 2.54 -13.34
N ARG A 256 10.89 2.07 -14.41
CA ARG A 256 11.56 1.33 -15.51
C ARG A 256 12.60 2.20 -16.24
N HIS A 257 12.28 3.45 -16.51
CA HIS A 257 13.23 4.39 -17.13
C HIS A 257 14.44 4.70 -16.23
N MET A 258 14.28 4.63 -14.90
CA MET A 258 15.39 4.73 -13.94
C MET A 258 16.24 3.45 -13.88
N GLY A 259 15.85 2.38 -14.57
CA GLY A 259 16.52 1.09 -14.56
C GLY A 259 16.13 0.18 -13.40
N ILE A 260 15.04 0.50 -12.70
CA ILE A 260 14.44 -0.35 -11.67
C ILE A 260 13.64 -1.46 -12.36
N THR A 261 13.83 -2.70 -11.94
CA THR A 261 13.07 -3.84 -12.45
C THR A 261 11.94 -4.23 -11.48
N PHE A 262 10.88 -4.79 -12.02
CA PHE A 262 9.79 -5.40 -11.26
C PHE A 262 9.88 -6.94 -11.22
N GLY A 263 10.91 -7.52 -11.86
CA GLY A 263 11.06 -8.97 -11.95
C GLY A 263 10.09 -9.64 -12.93
N ASP A 264 9.53 -8.91 -13.87
CA ASP A 264 8.54 -9.38 -14.86
C ASP A 264 9.12 -9.74 -16.24
#